data_98e4f8a7bbd533225b3ecdc04545e7eb
#
_entry.id   98e4f8a7bbd533225b3ecdc04545e7eb
#
_cell.length_a   1.000
_cell.length_b   1.000
_cell.length_c   1.000
_cell.angle_alpha   90.00
_cell.angle_beta   90.00
_cell.angle_gamma   90.00
#
_symmetry.space_group_name_H-M   'P 1'
#
loop_
_entity.id
_entity.type
_entity.pdbx_description
1 polymer ?
#
loop_
_entity_poly.entity_id
_entity_poly.type
_entity_poly.pdbx_seq_one_letter_code
_entity_poly.pdbx_strand_id
1 'polypeptide(L)'
;MQIKTKLTLLATACLSLTSIQSQAQNVTIYGRAVMSVNQVETGNTNKVTELRDNASRLGFRGVEDLGGGMSALFGLETGISADTGTFTTPVFRNSYVGLRGNWGTMAMGRLDSANPTGSPIYSQITSLTHFAPNDAGATATSATMQNARNRTSNSIGYASPKLGPVTVRARVYLRGADTAAQPEDSMKSTDLGLDYQSGPLKAAISFAKDTKKGGLSNNEFNDKVQVGVNYQVEKNWDVYFIGGLDTYKNTSTTREDVNYTLLGTSYTT
;
A
#
# COMPACT_ATOMS: atom_id res chain seq x y z
N MET A 1 -8.95 9.38 -36.32
CA MET A 1 -9.95 9.76 -35.30
C MET A 1 -11.02 8.69 -35.10
N GLN A 2 -10.71 7.41 -35.22
CA GLN A 2 -11.72 6.32 -35.10
C GLN A 2 -11.43 5.26 -34.04
N ILE A 3 -10.34 5.37 -33.29
CA ILE A 3 -9.97 4.36 -32.29
C ILE A 3 -10.56 4.68 -30.90
N LYS A 4 -10.88 5.94 -30.62
CA LYS A 4 -11.43 6.37 -29.31
C LYS A 4 -12.87 5.88 -29.05
N THR A 5 -13.67 5.67 -30.09
CA THR A 5 -15.09 5.29 -29.96
C THR A 5 -15.31 3.81 -29.65
N LYS A 6 -14.36 2.94 -30.00
CA LYS A 6 -14.51 1.48 -29.79
C LYS A 6 -14.21 1.03 -28.37
N LEU A 7 -13.35 1.73 -27.64
CA LEU A 7 -13.02 1.40 -26.26
C LEU A 7 -14.13 1.80 -25.27
N THR A 8 -14.83 2.88 -25.57
CA THR A 8 -15.96 3.37 -24.75
C THR A 8 -17.18 2.46 -24.86
N LEU A 9 -17.42 1.85 -26.00
CA LEU A 9 -18.53 0.90 -26.19
C LEU A 9 -18.31 -0.41 -25.44
N LEU A 10 -17.07 -0.86 -25.29
CA LEU A 10 -16.76 -2.09 -24.54
C LEU A 10 -16.96 -1.92 -23.03
N ALA A 11 -16.65 -0.74 -22.50
CA ALA A 11 -16.87 -0.42 -21.09
C ALA A 11 -18.36 -0.28 -20.75
N THR A 12 -19.17 0.22 -21.68
CA THR A 12 -20.62 0.40 -21.48
C THR A 12 -21.38 -0.92 -21.64
N ALA A 13 -20.92 -1.84 -22.47
CA ALA A 13 -21.53 -3.16 -22.65
C ALA A 13 -21.37 -4.07 -21.41
N CYS A 14 -20.33 -3.88 -20.59
CA CYS A 14 -20.16 -4.61 -19.34
C CYS A 14 -21.11 -4.16 -18.22
N LEU A 15 -21.71 -2.98 -18.33
CA LEU A 15 -22.64 -2.44 -17.33
C LEU A 15 -24.11 -2.83 -17.54
N SER A 16 -24.46 -3.40 -18.70
CA SER A 16 -25.85 -3.72 -19.05
C SER A 16 -26.26 -5.19 -18.85
N LEU A 17 -25.41 -6.02 -18.27
CA LEU A 17 -25.67 -7.45 -18.06
C LEU A 17 -26.01 -7.87 -16.63
N THR A 18 -26.35 -6.94 -15.74
CA THR A 18 -26.61 -7.28 -14.34
C THR A 18 -28.06 -7.15 -13.92
N SER A 19 -28.92 -8.04 -14.44
CA SER A 19 -30.10 -8.51 -13.71
C SER A 19 -29.99 -9.98 -13.35
N ILE A 20 -28.81 -10.46 -12.99
CA ILE A 20 -28.66 -11.68 -12.25
C ILE A 20 -28.91 -11.30 -10.81
N GLN A 21 -29.92 -11.89 -10.18
CA GLN A 21 -30.11 -11.81 -8.73
C GLN A 21 -28.83 -12.36 -8.07
N SER A 22 -27.88 -11.47 -7.89
CA SER A 22 -26.71 -11.71 -7.07
C SER A 22 -27.19 -11.79 -5.63
N GLN A 23 -27.25 -12.97 -5.07
CA GLN A 23 -27.26 -13.11 -3.64
C GLN A 23 -25.92 -12.54 -3.18
N ALA A 24 -25.90 -11.33 -2.66
CA ALA A 24 -24.72 -10.70 -2.08
C ALA A 24 -24.17 -11.63 -0.99
N GLN A 25 -23.32 -12.57 -1.39
CA GLN A 25 -22.70 -13.51 -0.48
C GLN A 25 -21.55 -12.78 0.23
N ASN A 26 -21.84 -12.41 1.49
CA ASN A 26 -20.87 -12.02 2.48
C ASN A 26 -20.22 -10.63 2.33
N VAL A 27 -21.03 -9.57 2.49
CA VAL A 27 -20.48 -8.28 2.89
C VAL A 27 -20.14 -8.33 4.37
N THR A 28 -18.90 -8.16 4.73
CA THR A 28 -18.43 -8.06 6.10
C THR A 28 -18.23 -6.60 6.45
N ILE A 29 -18.91 -6.16 7.52
CA ILE A 29 -18.60 -4.89 8.19
C ILE A 29 -17.53 -5.20 9.24
N TYR A 30 -16.46 -4.43 9.25
CA TYR A 30 -15.36 -4.60 10.20
C TYR A 30 -14.83 -3.25 10.67
N GLY A 31 -14.11 -3.26 11.75
CA GLY A 31 -13.50 -2.05 12.26
C GLY A 31 -12.87 -2.24 13.62
N ARG A 32 -12.35 -1.16 14.13
CA ARG A 32 -11.86 -1.04 15.49
C ARG A 32 -12.05 0.39 15.99
N ALA A 33 -12.34 0.55 17.27
CA ALA A 33 -12.27 1.81 17.99
C ALA A 33 -11.19 1.68 19.06
N VAL A 34 -10.16 2.47 18.96
CA VAL A 34 -8.99 2.41 19.87
C VAL A 34 -8.71 3.82 20.36
N MET A 35 -8.85 4.02 21.65
CA MET A 35 -8.60 5.32 22.29
C MET A 35 -7.68 5.15 23.48
N SER A 36 -6.92 6.18 23.79
CA SER A 36 -6.11 6.24 25.00
C SER A 36 -6.26 7.58 25.69
N VAL A 37 -6.12 7.56 27.01
CA VAL A 37 -5.92 8.77 27.79
C VAL A 37 -4.43 8.93 28.03
N ASN A 38 -3.85 10.00 27.54
CA ASN A 38 -2.43 10.27 27.63
C ASN A 38 -2.17 11.51 28.48
N GLN A 39 -1.14 11.46 29.29
CA GLN A 39 -0.56 12.67 29.86
C GLN A 39 0.68 13.03 29.03
N VAL A 40 0.60 14.14 28.33
CA VAL A 40 1.67 14.65 27.47
C VAL A 40 2.32 15.85 28.15
N GLU A 41 3.65 15.82 28.25
CA GLU A 41 4.46 16.93 28.73
C GLU A 41 5.32 17.44 27.57
N THR A 42 5.11 18.70 27.20
CA THR A 42 5.87 19.34 26.14
C THR A 42 6.69 20.49 26.73
N GLY A 43 8.02 20.33 26.77
CA GLY A 43 8.91 21.29 27.42
C GLY A 43 8.73 21.29 28.94
N ASN A 44 9.23 22.34 29.61
CA ASN A 44 9.26 22.39 31.06
C ASN A 44 7.96 22.92 31.73
N THR A 45 6.88 23.18 30.99
CA THR A 45 5.77 23.97 31.54
C THR A 45 4.35 23.51 31.26
N ASN A 46 4.12 22.61 30.30
CA ASN A 46 2.76 22.25 29.93
C ASN A 46 2.51 20.73 30.05
N LYS A 47 1.77 20.36 31.08
CA LYS A 47 1.18 19.02 31.21
C LYS A 47 -0.26 19.06 30.75
N VAL A 48 -0.58 18.28 29.73
CA VAL A 48 -1.95 18.16 29.19
C VAL A 48 -2.40 16.73 29.30
N THR A 49 -3.59 16.52 29.83
CA THR A 49 -4.26 15.23 29.74
C THR A 49 -5.16 15.25 28.51
N GLU A 50 -4.88 14.38 27.56
CA GLU A 50 -5.64 14.29 26.30
C GLU A 50 -6.31 12.92 26.13
N LEU A 51 -7.50 12.93 25.55
CA LEU A 51 -8.11 11.74 24.95
C LEU A 51 -7.68 11.67 23.49
N ARG A 52 -7.10 10.56 23.07
CA ARG A 52 -6.53 10.42 21.74
C ARG A 52 -7.06 9.19 21.04
N ASP A 53 -7.44 9.36 19.77
CA ASP A 53 -7.68 8.25 18.86
C ASP A 53 -6.38 7.60 18.42
N ASN A 54 -6.35 6.25 18.41
CA ASN A 54 -5.19 5.46 17.98
C ASN A 54 -5.52 4.63 16.73
N ALA A 55 -5.80 5.34 15.64
CA ALA A 55 -6.09 4.78 14.33
C ALA A 55 -7.34 3.88 14.30
N SER A 56 -8.44 4.38 14.84
CA SER A 56 -9.77 3.77 14.69
C SER A 56 -10.18 3.74 13.20
N ARG A 57 -10.95 2.74 12.84
CA ARG A 57 -11.38 2.55 11.45
C ARG A 57 -12.68 1.79 11.34
N LEU A 58 -13.39 2.03 10.25
CA LEU A 58 -14.57 1.30 9.81
C LEU A 58 -14.36 0.86 8.36
N GLY A 59 -14.76 -0.36 8.04
CA GLY A 59 -14.62 -0.89 6.69
C GLY A 59 -15.74 -1.82 6.29
N PHE A 60 -15.87 -1.97 4.99
CA PHE A 60 -16.76 -2.90 4.30
C PHE A 60 -15.91 -3.69 3.33
N ARG A 61 -16.09 -5.00 3.28
CA ARG A 61 -15.45 -5.85 2.29
C ARG A 61 -16.39 -6.97 1.87
N GLY A 62 -16.26 -7.40 0.66
CA GLY A 62 -17.03 -8.53 0.17
C GLY A 62 -16.25 -9.35 -0.85
N VAL A 63 -16.69 -10.59 -0.99
CA VAL A 63 -16.20 -11.52 -1.99
C VAL A 63 -17.43 -12.19 -2.60
N GLU A 64 -17.49 -12.25 -3.93
CA GLU A 64 -18.54 -12.91 -4.69
C GLU A 64 -17.93 -13.99 -5.56
N ASP A 65 -18.48 -15.19 -5.51
CA ASP A 65 -18.07 -16.29 -6.37
C ASP A 65 -18.66 -16.08 -7.77
N LEU A 66 -17.79 -16.04 -8.76
CA LEU A 66 -18.16 -15.90 -10.18
C LEU A 66 -18.23 -17.25 -10.91
N GLY A 67 -18.00 -18.35 -10.19
CA GLY A 67 -17.87 -19.66 -10.78
C GLY A 67 -16.49 -19.89 -11.43
N GLY A 68 -16.21 -21.14 -11.81
CA GLY A 68 -14.95 -21.49 -12.46
C GLY A 68 -13.68 -21.25 -11.62
N GLY A 69 -13.81 -21.14 -10.30
CA GLY A 69 -12.71 -20.83 -9.39
C GLY A 69 -12.29 -19.37 -9.38
N MET A 70 -13.14 -18.47 -9.90
CA MET A 70 -12.95 -17.04 -9.87
C MET A 70 -13.85 -16.36 -8.84
N SER A 71 -13.37 -15.28 -8.25
CA SER A 71 -14.14 -14.44 -7.33
C SER A 71 -13.91 -12.96 -7.64
N ALA A 72 -14.99 -12.17 -7.56
CA ALA A 72 -14.89 -10.73 -7.45
C ALA A 72 -14.69 -10.36 -5.98
N LEU A 73 -13.98 -9.27 -5.75
CA LEU A 73 -13.73 -8.76 -4.40
C LEU A 73 -13.76 -7.24 -4.39
N PHE A 74 -14.18 -6.67 -3.26
CA PHE A 74 -14.12 -5.25 -3.03
C PHE A 74 -13.76 -4.95 -1.58
N GLY A 75 -13.28 -3.74 -1.35
CA GLY A 75 -13.04 -3.21 -0.02
C GLY A 75 -13.12 -1.71 0.01
N LEU A 76 -13.74 -1.19 1.07
CA LEU A 76 -13.82 0.23 1.40
C LEU A 76 -13.47 0.36 2.88
N GLU A 77 -12.43 1.13 3.21
CA GLU A 77 -12.04 1.37 4.60
C GLU A 77 -11.81 2.86 4.82
N THR A 78 -12.39 3.40 5.87
CA THR A 78 -12.20 4.79 6.31
C THR A 78 -11.54 4.83 7.68
N GLY A 79 -10.69 5.83 7.90
CA GLY A 79 -10.21 6.18 9.24
C GLY A 79 -11.25 7.04 9.95
N ILE A 80 -11.41 6.80 11.24
CA ILE A 80 -12.31 7.56 12.11
C ILE A 80 -11.45 8.16 13.23
N SER A 81 -11.63 9.43 13.52
CA SER A 81 -11.15 10.03 14.77
C SER A 81 -12.25 9.84 15.81
N ALA A 82 -12.19 8.73 16.56
CA ALA A 82 -13.26 8.32 17.47
C ALA A 82 -13.42 9.28 18.66
N ASP A 83 -12.39 10.03 18.98
CA ASP A 83 -12.37 11.08 20.00
C ASP A 83 -13.15 12.35 19.59
N THR A 84 -13.19 12.66 18.29
CA THR A 84 -13.83 13.87 17.76
C THR A 84 -15.03 13.59 16.87
N GLY A 85 -15.26 12.33 16.49
CA GLY A 85 -16.37 11.91 15.63
C GLY A 85 -16.19 12.28 14.16
N THR A 86 -14.96 12.55 13.69
CA THR A 86 -14.67 12.95 12.31
C THR A 86 -14.07 11.80 11.50
N PHE A 87 -14.16 11.91 10.17
CA PHE A 87 -13.45 11.02 9.25
C PHE A 87 -12.09 11.60 8.87
N THR A 88 -11.12 10.74 8.63
CA THR A 88 -9.81 11.17 8.14
C THR A 88 -9.87 11.60 6.67
N THR A 89 -8.93 12.42 6.22
CA THR A 89 -8.82 12.84 4.82
C THR A 89 -7.62 12.14 4.17
N PRO A 90 -7.78 11.52 2.99
CA PRO A 90 -9.02 11.29 2.26
C PRO A 90 -9.94 10.31 2.99
N VAL A 91 -11.27 10.42 2.77
CA VAL A 91 -12.29 9.62 3.48
C VAL A 91 -11.97 8.13 3.41
N PHE A 92 -11.70 7.60 2.22
CA PHE A 92 -11.29 6.21 2.09
C PHE A 92 -9.77 6.09 2.06
N ARG A 93 -9.21 5.44 3.06
CA ARG A 93 -7.80 5.07 3.12
C ARG A 93 -7.48 3.85 2.24
N ASN A 94 -8.46 2.99 2.00
CA ASN A 94 -8.39 1.85 1.11
C ASN A 94 -9.75 1.72 0.40
N SER A 95 -9.74 1.70 -0.93
CA SER A 95 -10.96 1.55 -1.73
C SER A 95 -10.62 0.87 -3.05
N TYR A 96 -11.12 -0.34 -3.24
CA TYR A 96 -10.75 -1.15 -4.38
C TYR A 96 -11.84 -2.12 -4.81
N VAL A 97 -11.75 -2.52 -6.06
CA VAL A 97 -12.40 -3.71 -6.63
C VAL A 97 -11.32 -4.62 -7.20
N GLY A 98 -11.60 -5.91 -7.30
CA GLY A 98 -10.61 -6.85 -7.82
C GLY A 98 -11.20 -8.17 -8.24
N LEU A 99 -10.34 -9.00 -8.82
CA LEU A 99 -10.60 -10.37 -9.22
C LEU A 99 -9.54 -11.29 -8.62
N ARG A 100 -9.96 -12.46 -8.21
CA ARG A 100 -9.10 -13.54 -7.71
C ARG A 100 -9.42 -14.83 -8.43
N GLY A 101 -8.40 -15.61 -8.70
CA GLY A 101 -8.51 -16.95 -9.27
C GLY A 101 -7.27 -17.78 -8.97
N ASN A 102 -7.14 -18.93 -9.62
CA ASN A 102 -5.94 -19.77 -9.53
C ASN A 102 -4.67 -19.10 -10.07
N TRP A 103 -4.84 -18.06 -10.88
CA TRP A 103 -3.76 -17.22 -11.42
C TRP A 103 -3.29 -16.13 -10.43
N GLY A 104 -3.92 -15.96 -9.28
CA GLY A 104 -3.59 -14.95 -8.28
C GLY A 104 -4.71 -13.95 -8.05
N THR A 105 -4.34 -12.76 -7.61
CA THR A 105 -5.27 -11.66 -7.28
C THR A 105 -4.84 -10.38 -8.01
N MET A 106 -5.79 -9.72 -8.65
CA MET A 106 -5.63 -8.38 -9.20
C MET A 106 -6.65 -7.45 -8.55
N ALA A 107 -6.22 -6.25 -8.20
CA ALA A 107 -7.12 -5.22 -7.66
C ALA A 107 -6.78 -3.85 -8.24
N MET A 108 -7.77 -2.98 -8.30
CA MET A 108 -7.62 -1.61 -8.78
C MET A 108 -8.36 -0.63 -7.88
N GLY A 109 -7.79 0.55 -7.71
CA GLY A 109 -8.34 1.61 -6.86
C GLY A 109 -7.28 2.34 -6.04
N ARG A 110 -7.65 2.77 -4.83
CA ARG A 110 -6.71 3.22 -3.82
C ARG A 110 -6.29 2.02 -2.97
N LEU A 111 -5.07 1.57 -3.19
CA LEU A 111 -4.55 0.35 -2.59
C LEU A 111 -3.67 0.67 -1.37
N ASP A 112 -4.05 0.10 -0.22
CA ASP A 112 -3.21 0.07 0.98
C ASP A 112 -2.11 -0.98 0.81
N SER A 113 -0.94 -0.73 1.36
CA SER A 113 0.20 -1.65 1.32
C SER A 113 -0.06 -2.97 2.05
N ALA A 114 -0.99 -2.98 3.01
CA ALA A 114 -1.43 -4.21 3.69
C ALA A 114 -2.25 -5.13 2.77
N ASN A 115 -2.79 -4.60 1.65
CA ASN A 115 -3.42 -5.41 0.63
C ASN A 115 -2.34 -6.21 -0.13
N PRO A 116 -2.51 -7.51 -0.42
CA PRO A 116 -1.55 -8.28 -1.22
C PRO A 116 -1.17 -7.63 -2.55
N THR A 117 -2.10 -6.87 -3.14
CA THR A 117 -1.88 -6.12 -4.39
C THR A 117 -1.35 -4.70 -4.17
N GLY A 118 -1.06 -4.30 -2.94
CA GLY A 118 -0.44 -3.02 -2.59
C GLY A 118 1.04 -2.96 -2.92
N SER A 119 1.70 -1.86 -2.51
CA SER A 119 3.13 -1.68 -2.78
C SER A 119 3.99 -2.73 -2.08
N PRO A 120 4.76 -3.52 -2.81
CA PRO A 120 5.67 -4.49 -2.21
C PRO A 120 6.74 -3.82 -1.33
N ILE A 121 7.27 -2.66 -1.74
CA ILE A 121 8.33 -1.96 -1.00
C ILE A 121 7.88 -1.67 0.44
N TYR A 122 6.70 -1.09 0.63
CA TYR A 122 6.21 -0.77 1.96
C TYR A 122 5.85 -2.03 2.77
N SER A 123 5.10 -2.93 2.16
CA SER A 123 4.62 -4.12 2.86
C SER A 123 5.75 -5.08 3.25
N GLN A 124 6.84 -5.12 2.49
CA GLN A 124 8.02 -5.92 2.84
C GLN A 124 8.70 -5.42 4.11
N ILE A 125 8.79 -4.10 4.30
CA ILE A 125 9.32 -3.55 5.56
C ILE A 125 8.50 -4.08 6.73
N THR A 126 7.17 -3.91 6.68
CA THR A 126 6.28 -4.37 7.75
C THR A 126 6.33 -5.89 7.95
N SER A 127 6.38 -6.68 6.87
CA SER A 127 6.36 -8.15 6.96
C SER A 127 7.67 -8.74 7.48
N LEU A 128 8.78 -8.06 7.27
CA LEU A 128 10.10 -8.52 7.69
C LEU A 128 10.50 -8.01 9.08
N THR A 129 10.02 -6.82 9.49
CA THR A 129 10.44 -6.18 10.74
C THR A 129 9.38 -6.13 11.81
N HIS A 130 8.12 -6.42 11.47
CA HIS A 130 6.94 -6.22 12.33
C HIS A 130 6.66 -4.75 12.71
N PHE A 131 7.45 -3.81 12.22
CA PHE A 131 7.23 -2.38 12.40
C PHE A 131 6.64 -1.75 11.15
N ALA A 132 5.73 -0.79 11.34
CA ALA A 132 5.38 0.10 10.25
C ALA A 132 6.58 1.04 9.99
N PRO A 133 6.83 1.44 8.74
CA PRO A 133 7.91 2.39 8.43
C PRO A 133 7.86 3.69 9.23
N ASN A 134 6.65 4.10 9.64
CA ASN A 134 6.43 5.30 10.46
C ASN A 134 6.82 5.13 11.93
N ASP A 135 6.87 3.89 12.43
CA ASP A 135 7.13 3.61 13.85
C ASP A 135 8.63 3.52 14.14
N ALA A 136 9.45 3.47 13.11
CA ALA A 136 10.90 3.32 13.26
C ALA A 136 11.62 4.55 13.85
N GLY A 137 10.90 5.59 14.23
CA GLY A 137 11.39 6.72 15.05
C GLY A 137 12.50 7.57 14.43
N ALA A 138 12.92 7.30 13.22
CA ALA A 138 14.06 7.94 12.58
C ALA A 138 13.60 8.98 11.55
N THR A 139 13.84 10.22 11.82
CA THR A 139 13.36 11.36 11.03
C THR A 139 13.79 11.37 9.55
N ALA A 140 14.98 10.94 9.21
CA ALA A 140 15.46 10.93 7.83
C ALA A 140 15.16 9.58 7.13
N THR A 141 15.38 8.47 7.82
CA THR A 141 15.12 7.12 7.29
C THR A 141 13.63 6.86 7.15
N SER A 142 12.81 7.42 8.05
CA SER A 142 11.36 7.29 7.95
C SER A 142 10.79 8.06 6.76
N ALA A 143 11.34 9.21 6.37
CA ALA A 143 10.90 9.93 5.19
C ALA A 143 11.17 9.13 3.90
N THR A 144 12.32 8.49 3.79
CA THR A 144 12.68 7.62 2.67
C THR A 144 11.82 6.36 2.65
N MET A 145 11.58 5.76 3.80
CA MET A 145 10.69 4.61 3.96
C MET A 145 9.21 4.99 3.79
N GLN A 146 8.78 6.17 4.23
CA GLN A 146 7.41 6.68 4.04
C GLN A 146 7.09 6.98 2.59
N ASN A 147 8.05 7.43 1.81
CA ASN A 147 7.93 7.56 0.36
C ASN A 147 7.75 6.21 -0.36
N ALA A 148 7.86 5.10 0.37
CA ALA A 148 7.59 3.75 -0.10
C ALA A 148 6.09 3.43 -0.32
N ARG A 149 5.24 4.44 -0.44
CA ARG A 149 3.87 4.33 -0.99
C ARG A 149 2.93 3.44 -0.19
N ASN A 150 2.73 3.80 1.06
CA ASN A 150 1.78 3.13 1.93
C ASN A 150 0.38 2.99 1.30
N ARG A 151 -0.14 4.09 0.75
CA ARG A 151 -1.47 4.11 0.10
C ARG A 151 -1.42 4.96 -1.15
N THR A 152 -1.72 4.33 -2.28
CA THR A 152 -1.70 5.04 -3.56
C THR A 152 -3.03 4.91 -4.28
N SER A 153 -3.55 6.05 -4.71
CA SER A 153 -4.74 6.13 -5.58
C SER A 153 -4.37 5.74 -7.01
N ASN A 154 -5.38 5.44 -7.82
CA ASN A 154 -5.24 5.15 -9.25
C ASN A 154 -4.25 4.01 -9.54
N SER A 155 -4.24 3.01 -8.68
CA SER A 155 -3.32 1.87 -8.77
C SER A 155 -4.02 0.64 -9.32
N ILE A 156 -3.28 -0.16 -10.07
CA ILE A 156 -3.60 -1.54 -10.42
C ILE A 156 -2.48 -2.39 -9.85
N GLY A 157 -2.83 -3.35 -9.01
CA GLY A 157 -1.88 -4.24 -8.38
C GLY A 157 -2.21 -5.70 -8.63
N TYR A 158 -1.18 -6.53 -8.65
CA TYR A 158 -1.24 -7.97 -8.83
C TYR A 158 -0.39 -8.67 -7.77
N ALA A 159 -0.91 -9.78 -7.28
CA ALA A 159 -0.17 -10.74 -6.46
C ALA A 159 -0.38 -12.15 -7.03
N SER A 160 0.71 -12.87 -7.29
CA SER A 160 0.65 -14.26 -7.75
C SER A 160 0.09 -15.19 -6.65
N PRO A 161 -0.40 -16.37 -7.02
CA PRO A 161 -0.51 -17.45 -6.04
C PRO A 161 0.90 -17.77 -5.50
N LYS A 162 0.95 -18.59 -4.44
CA LYS A 162 2.23 -19.11 -3.97
C LYS A 162 2.83 -20.05 -5.03
N LEU A 163 4.02 -19.70 -5.52
CA LEU A 163 4.82 -20.49 -6.45
C LEU A 163 5.92 -21.21 -5.64
N GLY A 164 5.53 -22.29 -4.95
CA GLY A 164 6.35 -22.87 -3.92
C GLY A 164 6.56 -21.89 -2.76
N PRO A 165 7.80 -21.53 -2.39
CA PRO A 165 8.10 -20.56 -1.34
C PRO A 165 7.99 -19.10 -1.81
N VAL A 166 7.75 -18.84 -3.09
CA VAL A 166 7.82 -17.50 -3.70
C VAL A 166 6.45 -16.94 -4.01
N THR A 167 6.27 -15.64 -3.78
CA THR A 167 5.15 -14.82 -4.26
C THR A 167 5.70 -13.64 -5.06
N VAL A 168 5.13 -13.42 -6.24
CA VAL A 168 5.46 -12.28 -7.10
C VAL A 168 4.38 -11.20 -6.92
N ARG A 169 4.80 -9.97 -6.79
CA ARG A 169 3.89 -8.81 -6.72
C ARG A 169 4.29 -7.76 -7.73
N ALA A 170 3.29 -7.16 -8.34
CA ALA A 170 3.49 -6.05 -9.27
C ALA A 170 2.40 -4.99 -9.04
N ARG A 171 2.76 -3.73 -9.21
CA ARG A 171 1.80 -2.64 -9.14
C ARG A 171 2.18 -1.55 -10.13
N VAL A 172 1.17 -1.01 -10.78
CA VAL A 172 1.28 0.19 -11.60
C VAL A 172 0.43 1.28 -10.98
N TYR A 173 1.01 2.43 -10.81
CA TYR A 173 0.32 3.66 -10.44
C TYR A 173 0.03 4.45 -11.71
N LEU A 174 -1.25 4.76 -11.92
CA LEU A 174 -1.72 5.52 -13.06
C LEU A 174 -2.09 6.93 -12.60
N ARG A 175 -2.04 7.85 -13.51
CA ARG A 175 -2.54 9.18 -13.28
C ARG A 175 -4.07 9.18 -13.10
N GLY A 176 -4.57 10.10 -12.28
CA GLY A 176 -5.99 10.36 -12.13
C GLY A 176 -6.62 11.12 -13.31
N ALA A 177 -7.37 12.18 -13.02
CA ALA A 177 -8.04 12.96 -14.04
C ALA A 177 -7.07 13.82 -14.88
N ASP A 178 -7.39 13.98 -16.14
CA ASP A 178 -6.69 14.92 -17.03
C ASP A 178 -7.19 16.34 -16.78
N THR A 179 -6.37 17.15 -16.14
CA THR A 179 -6.66 18.57 -15.89
C THR A 179 -5.51 19.43 -16.38
N ALA A 180 -5.78 20.72 -16.65
CA ALA A 180 -4.74 21.66 -17.07
C ALA A 180 -3.60 21.79 -16.04
N ALA A 181 -3.90 21.56 -14.75
CA ALA A 181 -2.91 21.56 -13.68
C ALA A 181 -2.13 20.24 -13.56
N GLN A 182 -2.60 19.18 -14.18
CA GLN A 182 -2.01 17.85 -14.16
C GLN A 182 -1.98 17.24 -15.57
N PRO A 183 -0.97 17.55 -16.37
CA PRO A 183 -0.83 17.02 -17.73
C PRO A 183 -0.82 15.49 -17.77
N GLU A 184 -1.29 14.90 -18.86
CA GLU A 184 -1.54 13.46 -19.02
C GLU A 184 -0.36 12.56 -18.65
N ASP A 185 0.85 13.02 -18.73
CA ASP A 185 2.06 12.27 -18.45
C ASP A 185 2.72 12.64 -17.12
N SER A 186 1.96 13.20 -16.19
CA SER A 186 2.53 13.85 -14.99
C SER A 186 3.32 12.91 -14.07
N MET A 187 2.83 11.72 -13.79
CA MET A 187 3.59 10.74 -13.01
C MET A 187 3.05 9.33 -13.26
N LYS A 188 3.95 8.41 -13.50
CA LYS A 188 3.68 6.98 -13.51
C LYS A 188 4.67 6.29 -12.60
N SER A 189 4.25 5.24 -11.98
CA SER A 189 5.09 4.46 -11.12
C SER A 189 4.83 2.97 -11.28
N THR A 190 5.87 2.19 -11.22
CA THR A 190 5.81 0.74 -11.28
C THR A 190 6.59 0.17 -10.11
N ASP A 191 5.96 -0.74 -9.36
CA ASP A 191 6.61 -1.49 -8.30
C ASP A 191 6.59 -2.97 -8.68
N LEU A 192 7.71 -3.64 -8.41
CA LEU A 192 7.87 -5.08 -8.53
C LEU A 192 8.43 -5.64 -7.23
N GLY A 193 7.97 -6.79 -6.79
CA GLY A 193 8.45 -7.43 -5.59
C GLY A 193 8.43 -8.95 -5.69
N LEU A 194 9.41 -9.56 -5.05
CA LEU A 194 9.48 -10.99 -4.79
C LEU A 194 9.55 -11.19 -3.29
N ASP A 195 8.68 -12.03 -2.77
CA ASP A 195 8.67 -12.45 -1.38
C ASP A 195 8.96 -13.95 -1.34
N TYR A 196 9.91 -14.34 -0.52
CA TYR A 196 10.28 -15.71 -0.26
C TYR A 196 9.96 -16.05 1.19
N GLN A 197 9.33 -17.20 1.42
CA GLN A 197 9.07 -17.70 2.76
C GLN A 197 9.20 -19.23 2.78
N SER A 198 10.16 -19.73 3.56
CA SER A 198 10.35 -21.16 3.78
C SER A 198 10.85 -21.42 5.19
N GLY A 199 10.09 -22.18 5.97
CA GLY A 199 10.39 -22.41 7.38
C GLY A 199 10.57 -21.10 8.15
N PRO A 200 11.67 -20.94 8.90
CA PRO A 200 11.95 -19.74 9.68
C PRO A 200 12.44 -18.55 8.84
N LEU A 201 12.76 -18.76 7.57
CA LEU A 201 13.35 -17.74 6.70
C LEU A 201 12.28 -17.01 5.90
N LYS A 202 12.28 -15.68 6.00
CA LYS A 202 11.61 -14.77 5.07
C LYS A 202 12.68 -13.91 4.40
N ALA A 203 12.57 -13.74 3.10
CA ALA A 203 13.42 -12.81 2.35
C ALA A 203 12.58 -12.07 1.30
N ALA A 204 12.99 -10.89 0.95
CA ALA A 204 12.27 -10.11 -0.04
C ALA A 204 13.22 -9.20 -0.82
N ILE A 205 12.87 -8.97 -2.07
CA ILE A 205 13.47 -7.93 -2.90
C ILE A 205 12.36 -7.16 -3.60
N SER A 206 12.52 -5.86 -3.69
CA SER A 206 11.60 -5.01 -4.43
C SER A 206 12.30 -3.89 -5.18
N PHE A 207 11.65 -3.49 -6.25
CA PHE A 207 12.07 -2.41 -7.14
C PHE A 207 10.89 -1.49 -7.36
N ALA A 208 11.14 -0.19 -7.39
CA ALA A 208 10.17 0.77 -7.85
C ALA A 208 10.83 1.76 -8.80
N LYS A 209 10.06 2.17 -9.80
CA LYS A 209 10.47 3.19 -10.75
C LYS A 209 9.39 4.24 -10.88
N ASP A 210 9.77 5.49 -10.68
CA ASP A 210 8.91 6.64 -10.89
C ASP A 210 9.33 7.35 -12.18
N THR A 211 8.33 7.62 -13.04
CA THR A 211 8.55 8.36 -14.27
C THR A 211 7.66 9.59 -14.25
N LYS A 212 8.25 10.77 -14.31
CA LYS A 212 7.56 12.04 -14.41
C LYS A 212 7.75 12.65 -15.79
N LYS A 213 6.67 13.20 -16.34
CA LYS A 213 6.69 14.05 -17.53
C LYS A 213 5.90 15.32 -17.27
N GLY A 214 6.46 16.45 -17.71
CA GLY A 214 5.75 17.74 -17.76
C GLY A 214 5.48 18.41 -16.41
N GLY A 215 6.21 19.44 -16.12
CA GLY A 215 5.88 20.63 -15.34
C GLY A 215 5.43 20.52 -13.87
N LEU A 216 5.29 19.36 -13.27
CA LEU A 216 4.92 19.27 -11.87
C LEU A 216 6.15 19.29 -10.97
N SER A 217 6.04 20.10 -9.91
CA SER A 217 7.10 20.44 -8.97
C SER A 217 7.96 19.26 -8.48
N ASN A 218 9.16 19.41 -8.60
CA ASN A 218 10.33 19.39 -7.72
C ASN A 218 10.82 18.09 -7.09
N ASN A 219 10.05 17.00 -6.96
CA ASN A 219 10.55 15.74 -6.43
C ASN A 219 10.37 14.62 -7.45
N GLU A 220 11.37 14.39 -8.24
CA GLU A 220 11.40 13.29 -9.20
C GLU A 220 12.06 12.08 -8.55
N PHE A 221 11.25 11.16 -8.01
CA PHE A 221 11.76 9.86 -7.58
C PHE A 221 11.99 9.01 -8.82
N ASN A 222 13.20 8.52 -9.01
CA ASN A 222 13.53 7.75 -10.17
C ASN A 222 13.49 6.25 -9.91
N ASP A 223 14.33 5.76 -9.01
CA ASP A 223 14.51 4.33 -8.84
C ASP A 223 14.67 3.97 -7.35
N LYS A 224 14.05 2.88 -6.94
CA LYS A 224 14.17 2.31 -5.60
C LYS A 224 14.49 0.85 -5.70
N VAL A 225 15.46 0.42 -4.91
CA VAL A 225 15.77 -1.00 -4.72
C VAL A 225 15.79 -1.27 -3.22
N GLN A 226 15.12 -2.33 -2.81
CA GLN A 226 15.10 -2.77 -1.43
C GLN A 226 15.32 -4.27 -1.35
N VAL A 227 16.13 -4.70 -0.41
CA VAL A 227 16.31 -6.11 -0.05
C VAL A 227 16.11 -6.26 1.45
N GLY A 228 15.59 -7.39 1.86
CA GLY A 228 15.42 -7.66 3.29
C GLY A 228 15.35 -9.14 3.59
N VAL A 229 15.72 -9.45 4.81
CA VAL A 229 15.70 -10.81 5.36
C VAL A 229 15.21 -10.75 6.79
N ASN A 230 14.38 -11.72 7.17
CA ASN A 230 14.01 -12.01 8.56
C ASN A 230 14.24 -13.49 8.80
N TYR A 231 14.85 -13.80 9.92
CA TYR A 231 15.06 -15.17 10.37
C TYR A 231 14.50 -15.35 11.77
N GLN A 232 13.57 -16.26 11.90
CA GLN A 232 13.01 -16.65 13.19
C GLN A 232 13.99 -17.60 13.89
N VAL A 233 14.69 -17.08 14.89
CA VAL A 233 15.69 -17.83 15.69
C VAL A 233 14.99 -18.81 16.62
N GLU A 234 13.91 -18.35 17.26
CA GLU A 234 13.01 -19.13 18.11
C GLU A 234 11.56 -18.72 17.86
N LYS A 235 10.61 -19.45 18.41
CA LYS A 235 9.16 -19.21 18.19
C LYS A 235 8.75 -17.75 18.38
N ASN A 236 9.38 -17.06 19.32
CA ASN A 236 9.02 -15.69 19.70
C ASN A 236 10.15 -14.69 19.43
N TRP A 237 11.22 -15.10 18.73
CA TRP A 237 12.38 -14.26 18.52
C TRP A 237 12.83 -14.25 17.07
N ASP A 238 12.83 -13.06 16.49
CA ASP A 238 13.26 -12.81 15.12
C ASP A 238 14.46 -11.88 15.09
N VAL A 239 15.34 -12.09 14.11
CA VAL A 239 16.36 -11.13 13.70
C VAL A 239 16.11 -10.71 12.26
N TYR A 240 16.33 -9.45 11.93
CA TYR A 240 16.03 -8.95 10.61
C TYR A 240 17.02 -7.90 10.11
N PHE A 241 17.14 -7.86 8.81
CA PHE A 241 17.92 -6.87 8.07
C PHE A 241 17.07 -6.34 6.90
N ILE A 242 17.08 -5.03 6.68
CA ILE A 242 16.58 -4.40 5.48
C ILE A 242 17.60 -3.37 5.03
N GLY A 243 17.93 -3.37 3.75
CA GLY A 243 18.73 -2.35 3.11
C GLY A 243 18.10 -1.89 1.81
N GLY A 244 18.32 -0.65 1.46
CA GLY A 244 17.81 -0.12 0.21
C GLY A 244 18.55 1.11 -0.26
N LEU A 245 18.32 1.40 -1.54
CA LEU A 245 18.82 2.55 -2.24
C LEU A 245 17.63 3.27 -2.87
N ASP A 246 17.49 4.54 -2.54
CA ASP A 246 16.60 5.48 -3.21
C ASP A 246 17.44 6.48 -3.98
N THR A 247 17.22 6.53 -5.29
CA THR A 247 17.80 7.56 -6.13
C THR A 247 16.73 8.56 -6.49
N TYR A 248 16.88 9.81 -6.11
CA TYR A 248 15.94 10.85 -6.47
C TYR A 248 16.63 12.09 -7.02
N LYS A 249 15.93 12.76 -7.93
CA LYS A 249 16.34 14.10 -8.38
C LYS A 249 15.51 15.13 -7.63
N ASN A 250 16.16 15.97 -6.91
CA ASN A 250 15.57 17.17 -6.35
C ASN A 250 15.84 18.32 -7.32
N THR A 251 14.77 18.89 -7.89
CA THR A 251 14.80 20.08 -8.79
C THR A 251 16.02 20.23 -9.70
N SER A 252 15.80 19.96 -10.94
CA SER A 252 16.57 20.36 -12.15
C SER A 252 18.07 20.01 -12.25
N THR A 253 18.83 19.79 -11.19
CA THR A 253 20.29 19.64 -11.33
C THR A 253 20.98 18.63 -10.39
N THR A 254 20.41 18.26 -9.26
CA THR A 254 21.09 17.37 -8.32
C THR A 254 20.38 16.03 -8.17
N ARG A 255 21.11 14.98 -8.51
CA ARG A 255 20.74 13.61 -8.17
C ARG A 255 21.23 13.33 -6.76
N GLU A 256 20.35 12.86 -5.89
CA GLU A 256 20.69 12.42 -4.55
C GLU A 256 20.43 10.94 -4.43
N ASP A 257 21.41 10.21 -3.95
CA ASP A 257 21.33 8.80 -3.64
C ASP A 257 21.25 8.64 -2.12
N VAL A 258 20.18 8.05 -1.63
CA VAL A 258 19.97 7.80 -0.20
C VAL A 258 20.03 6.31 0.06
N ASN A 259 21.04 5.90 0.79
CA ASN A 259 21.17 4.54 1.30
C ASN A 259 20.53 4.46 2.69
N TYR A 260 19.78 3.41 2.93
CA TYR A 260 19.26 3.11 4.25
C TYR A 260 19.51 1.67 4.64
N THR A 261 19.72 1.46 5.92
CA THR A 261 19.93 0.13 6.50
C THR A 261 19.21 0.06 7.83
N LEU A 262 18.45 -0.99 8.03
CA LEU A 262 17.79 -1.33 9.29
C LEU A 262 18.22 -2.73 9.71
N LEU A 263 18.81 -2.83 10.88
CA LEU A 263 19.14 -4.09 11.52
C LEU A 263 18.44 -4.11 12.88
N GLY A 264 17.81 -5.20 13.21
CA GLY A 264 17.14 -5.29 14.49
C GLY A 264 16.70 -6.70 14.86
N THR A 265 16.06 -6.76 16.00
CA THR A 265 15.47 -7.97 16.54
C THR A 265 14.12 -7.64 17.15
N SER A 266 13.19 -8.59 17.11
CA SER A 266 11.91 -8.50 17.79
C SER A 266 11.69 -9.74 18.67
N TYR A 267 11.13 -9.50 19.84
CA TYR A 267 10.71 -10.54 20.76
C TYR A 267 9.24 -10.33 21.12
N THR A 268 8.43 -11.36 20.91
CA THR A 268 6.99 -11.32 21.21
C THR A 268 6.73 -12.21 22.44
N THR A 269 6.16 -11.64 23.47
CA THR A 269 5.75 -12.35 24.70
C THR A 269 4.44 -13.10 24.53
#